data_78f14f2a14ba426ae0d4292a63e6ec7c
#
_entry.id   78f14f2a14ba426ae0d4292a63e6ec7c
#
_cell.length_a   1.000
_cell.length_b   1.000
_cell.length_c   1.000
_cell.angle_alpha   90.00
_cell.angle_beta   90.00
_cell.angle_gamma   90.00
#
_symmetry.space_group_name_H-M   'P 1'
#
loop_
_entity.id
_entity.type
_entity.pdbx_description
1 polymer ?
#
loop_
_entity_poly.entity_id
_entity_poly.type
_entity_poly.pdbx_seq_one_letter_code
_entity_poly.pdbx_strand_id
1 'polypeptide(L)'
;MDYIGEHSLFAFLGRASVALAFSGSVATFIFYSLYYVGSKKEKNKHLSGLKSAGRLSFLLHSIGVIGTISILFVALFNHWFEFDYVWRHSSLEMPMKYIASCFWEGQEGSFLLWTTWHMILGWVLIGTARKWEFGTLMLLAMVQMFLTSMLLGIYIGDIKIGSSPFILIRELSENVGLPWTEMKDYLIRLPSLRNGQGLNPLLQNYWMVIHPPTLFLGFASVTIPFLFAITGILEKRYIDWVIPALPWTFFGISILGTGILMGGAWAYEALSFGGFWAWDPVENSSLVPWLTLVAAGHLMMIVKHKKSAPSTALFLTIFSFLLILYSTFLTRSGILGDTSVHAFVDLGLNSQLIIFLGYFSLGSLFIFLWHWKKYPKSPSEDAFNSREFWMFIGSLTLLLSAAQIIFSTSIPVFNEIIGPQGLIPILENPMAPPVDAAKHFNSLQIPFALVITLLMAFVPFLRWKETPNALIKRILPSALISIAFSAFCIWGLELYEPLYAALLVVSIFGVLSNADYWLRILRGSWTTGGMAMAHLGFTLVLLGALISNGKKEAISTNASFIHEDFPANENILLPMSDTVSMYPYYVSWQGEKIEGHNRVFEIDFFEADEFSSWEDFEKPVLKKSFTLNPF
;
A
#
# COMPACT_ATOMS: atom_id res chain seq x y z
N MET A 1 11.42 -9.26 41.66
CA MET A 1 11.81 -7.93 42.22
C MET A 1 10.80 -6.93 41.74
N ASP A 2 10.26 -6.09 42.63
CA ASP A 2 9.38 -5.01 42.18
C ASP A 2 10.23 -3.80 41.79
N TYR A 3 10.19 -3.43 40.52
CA TYR A 3 10.87 -2.26 39.98
C TYR A 3 10.00 -1.02 40.18
N ILE A 4 10.62 0.08 40.60
CA ILE A 4 9.92 1.32 40.91
C ILE A 4 9.51 2.03 39.61
N GLY A 5 8.20 2.25 39.43
CA GLY A 5 7.64 2.92 38.27
C GLY A 5 7.40 2.00 37.07
N GLU A 6 7.67 0.70 37.17
CA GLU A 6 7.42 -0.26 36.09
C GLU A 6 5.99 -0.82 36.20
N HIS A 7 5.26 -0.82 35.08
CA HIS A 7 3.88 -1.33 34.98
C HIS A 7 3.84 -2.81 34.60
N SER A 8 4.49 -3.67 35.38
CA SER A 8 4.67 -5.11 35.11
C SER A 8 3.35 -5.86 34.92
N LEU A 9 2.26 -5.47 35.61
CA LEU A 9 0.93 -6.03 35.40
C LEU A 9 0.43 -5.79 33.96
N PHE A 10 0.62 -4.59 33.43
CA PHE A 10 0.22 -4.27 32.07
C PHE A 10 1.10 -4.97 31.01
N ALA A 11 2.38 -5.16 31.29
CA ALA A 11 3.26 -6.00 30.46
C ALA A 11 2.73 -7.45 30.40
N PHE A 12 2.37 -8.02 31.56
CA PHE A 12 1.77 -9.36 31.61
C PHE A 12 0.43 -9.43 30.87
N LEU A 13 -0.49 -8.49 31.13
CA LEU A 13 -1.81 -8.46 30.49
C LEU A 13 -1.70 -8.25 28.98
N GLY A 14 -0.75 -7.43 28.51
CA GLY A 14 -0.49 -7.23 27.10
C GLY A 14 -0.04 -8.51 26.41
N ARG A 15 0.96 -9.20 26.97
CA ARG A 15 1.45 -10.50 26.47
C ARG A 15 0.37 -11.58 26.51
N ALA A 16 -0.42 -11.62 27.60
CA ALA A 16 -1.55 -12.55 27.73
C ALA A 16 -2.62 -12.28 26.66
N SER A 17 -2.90 -11.01 26.34
CA SER A 17 -3.83 -10.61 25.29
C SER A 17 -3.36 -11.06 23.90
N VAL A 18 -2.08 -10.91 23.57
CA VAL A 18 -1.49 -11.44 22.33
C VAL A 18 -1.60 -12.98 22.28
N ALA A 19 -1.26 -13.66 23.38
CA ALA A 19 -1.37 -15.12 23.48
C ALA A 19 -2.82 -15.59 23.31
N LEU A 20 -3.79 -14.87 23.87
CA LEU A 20 -5.23 -15.14 23.71
C LEU A 20 -5.66 -14.92 22.25
N ALA A 21 -5.20 -13.84 21.59
CA ALA A 21 -5.48 -13.58 20.19
C ALA A 21 -4.95 -14.71 19.29
N PHE A 22 -3.71 -15.14 19.50
CA PHE A 22 -3.10 -16.25 18.77
C PHE A 22 -3.86 -17.58 19.02
N SER A 23 -4.03 -17.96 20.27
CA SER A 23 -4.73 -19.21 20.64
C SER A 23 -6.17 -19.23 20.13
N GLY A 24 -6.87 -18.10 20.20
CA GLY A 24 -8.21 -17.93 19.65
C GLY A 24 -8.26 -18.13 18.14
N SER A 25 -7.27 -17.62 17.39
CA SER A 25 -7.17 -17.83 15.93
C SER A 25 -6.90 -19.32 15.59
N VAL A 26 -6.00 -19.97 16.32
CA VAL A 26 -5.73 -21.42 16.18
C VAL A 26 -6.99 -22.25 16.44
N ALA A 27 -7.68 -21.99 17.54
CA ALA A 27 -8.93 -22.68 17.87
C ALA A 27 -10.03 -22.44 16.82
N THR A 28 -10.16 -21.22 16.33
CA THR A 28 -11.07 -20.88 15.22
C THR A 28 -10.78 -21.72 13.99
N PHE A 29 -9.52 -21.78 13.57
CA PHE A 29 -9.08 -22.60 12.44
C PHE A 29 -9.43 -24.08 12.66
N ILE A 30 -9.14 -24.64 13.82
CA ILE A 30 -9.40 -26.04 14.14
C ILE A 30 -10.91 -26.34 14.08
N PHE A 31 -11.75 -25.56 14.75
CA PHE A 31 -13.18 -25.82 14.80
C PHE A 31 -13.87 -25.67 13.45
N TYR A 32 -13.50 -24.66 12.65
CA TYR A 32 -14.04 -24.51 11.30
C TYR A 32 -13.51 -25.59 10.34
N SER A 33 -12.28 -26.06 10.51
CA SER A 33 -11.74 -27.20 9.75
C SER A 33 -12.49 -28.50 10.07
N LEU A 34 -12.74 -28.77 11.35
CA LEU A 34 -13.53 -29.92 11.78
C LEU A 34 -14.97 -29.83 11.27
N TYR A 35 -15.57 -28.64 11.31
CA TYR A 35 -16.88 -28.38 10.71
C TYR A 35 -16.88 -28.68 9.21
N TYR A 36 -15.87 -28.21 8.49
CA TYR A 36 -15.72 -28.43 7.05
C TYR A 36 -15.63 -29.91 6.68
N VAL A 37 -14.78 -30.64 7.38
CA VAL A 37 -14.63 -32.10 7.16
C VAL A 37 -15.92 -32.85 7.56
N GLY A 38 -16.52 -32.48 8.68
CA GLY A 38 -17.74 -33.09 9.18
C GLY A 38 -18.95 -32.86 8.26
N SER A 39 -19.07 -31.68 7.67
CA SER A 39 -20.18 -31.33 6.77
C SER A 39 -20.21 -32.16 5.47
N LYS A 40 -19.07 -32.71 5.05
CA LYS A 40 -18.98 -33.62 3.89
C LYS A 40 -19.36 -35.06 4.20
N LYS A 41 -19.49 -35.44 5.49
CA LYS A 41 -19.78 -36.81 5.91
C LYS A 41 -21.25 -37.01 6.37
N GLU A 42 -22.21 -36.33 5.79
CA GLU A 42 -23.70 -36.42 5.87
C GLU A 42 -24.39 -36.81 7.20
N LYS A 43 -23.70 -37.21 8.28
CA LYS A 43 -24.29 -37.81 9.49
C LYS A 43 -23.87 -37.16 10.82
N ASN A 44 -23.36 -35.95 10.84
CA ASN A 44 -22.81 -35.40 12.09
C ASN A 44 -23.82 -34.48 12.82
N LYS A 45 -24.49 -35.03 13.89
CA LYS A 45 -25.37 -34.27 14.81
C LYS A 45 -24.65 -33.13 15.57
N HIS A 46 -23.30 -33.07 15.50
CA HIS A 46 -22.46 -32.07 16.23
C HIS A 46 -22.02 -30.87 15.41
N LEU A 47 -22.47 -30.73 14.17
CA LEU A 47 -22.03 -29.64 13.28
C LEU A 47 -22.37 -28.23 13.81
N SER A 48 -23.57 -28.09 14.42
CA SER A 48 -23.95 -26.79 15.01
C SER A 48 -23.07 -26.42 16.20
N GLY A 49 -22.66 -27.39 17.01
CA GLY A 49 -21.72 -27.18 18.11
C GLY A 49 -20.34 -26.75 17.64
N LEU A 50 -19.80 -27.37 16.59
CA LEU A 50 -18.52 -27.00 16.01
C LEU A 50 -18.55 -25.57 15.43
N LYS A 51 -19.64 -25.20 14.78
CA LYS A 51 -19.83 -23.84 14.27
C LYS A 51 -19.86 -22.80 15.40
N SER A 52 -20.61 -23.10 16.48
CA SER A 52 -20.69 -22.23 17.65
C SER A 52 -19.33 -22.11 18.36
N ALA A 53 -18.59 -23.22 18.48
CA ALA A 53 -17.25 -23.24 19.05
C ALA A 53 -16.29 -22.40 18.19
N GLY A 54 -16.35 -22.50 16.86
CA GLY A 54 -15.56 -21.65 15.95
C GLY A 54 -15.83 -20.16 16.12
N ARG A 55 -17.11 -19.77 16.22
CA ARG A 55 -17.50 -18.37 16.49
C ARG A 55 -17.06 -17.89 17.88
N LEU A 56 -17.17 -18.75 18.91
CA LEU A 56 -16.70 -18.42 20.25
C LEU A 56 -15.17 -18.25 20.28
N SER A 57 -14.43 -19.11 19.58
CA SER A 57 -12.99 -18.99 19.47
C SER A 57 -12.57 -17.71 18.74
N PHE A 58 -13.32 -17.32 17.70
CA PHE A 58 -13.09 -16.04 17.02
C PHE A 58 -13.44 -14.83 17.91
N LEU A 59 -14.41 -14.95 18.79
CA LEU A 59 -14.68 -13.95 19.84
C LEU A 59 -13.50 -13.84 20.81
N LEU A 60 -12.93 -14.96 21.28
CA LEU A 60 -11.76 -14.96 22.15
C LEU A 60 -10.54 -14.33 21.45
N HIS A 61 -10.32 -14.66 20.18
CA HIS A 61 -9.34 -13.98 19.34
C HIS A 61 -9.56 -12.47 19.34
N SER A 62 -10.79 -12.03 19.12
CA SER A 62 -11.16 -10.60 19.07
C SER A 62 -10.95 -9.90 20.42
N ILE A 63 -11.28 -10.54 21.53
CA ILE A 63 -11.01 -10.03 22.87
C ILE A 63 -9.49 -9.84 23.08
N GLY A 64 -8.69 -10.82 22.64
CA GLY A 64 -7.23 -10.73 22.69
C GLY A 64 -6.70 -9.56 21.86
N VAL A 65 -7.18 -9.38 20.63
CA VAL A 65 -6.78 -8.26 19.76
C VAL A 65 -7.15 -6.91 20.39
N ILE A 66 -8.39 -6.76 20.87
CA ILE A 66 -8.86 -5.52 21.52
C ILE A 66 -8.06 -5.26 22.80
N GLY A 67 -7.78 -6.29 23.60
CA GLY A 67 -6.95 -6.16 24.81
C GLY A 67 -5.54 -5.64 24.48
N THR A 68 -4.90 -6.23 23.45
CA THR A 68 -3.57 -5.80 22.98
C THR A 68 -3.57 -4.33 22.54
N ILE A 69 -4.56 -3.93 21.72
CA ILE A 69 -4.72 -2.54 21.26
C ILE A 69 -4.89 -1.59 22.46
N SER A 70 -5.81 -1.93 23.36
CA SER A 70 -6.18 -1.06 24.49
C SER A 70 -4.98 -0.82 25.41
N ILE A 71 -4.22 -1.90 25.73
CA ILE A 71 -3.06 -1.78 26.61
C ILE A 71 -1.94 -0.98 25.93
N LEU A 72 -1.70 -1.19 24.63
CA LEU A 72 -0.69 -0.44 23.91
C LEU A 72 -1.03 1.06 23.82
N PHE A 73 -2.29 1.40 23.57
CA PHE A 73 -2.73 2.82 23.62
C PHE A 73 -2.58 3.42 25.01
N VAL A 74 -2.97 2.67 26.06
CA VAL A 74 -2.75 3.16 27.44
C VAL A 74 -1.28 3.42 27.70
N ALA A 75 -0.38 2.53 27.28
CA ALA A 75 1.05 2.70 27.46
C ALA A 75 1.61 3.92 26.68
N LEU A 76 1.17 4.11 25.42
CA LEU A 76 1.58 5.26 24.58
C LEU A 76 1.10 6.60 25.16
N PHE A 77 -0.19 6.70 25.54
CA PHE A 77 -0.76 7.94 26.04
C PHE A 77 -0.26 8.33 27.44
N ASN A 78 0.23 7.36 28.23
CA ASN A 78 0.83 7.62 29.54
C ASN A 78 2.36 7.65 29.49
N HIS A 79 2.99 7.54 28.31
CA HIS A 79 4.44 7.58 28.14
C HIS A 79 5.19 6.58 29.04
N TRP A 80 4.73 5.32 29.06
CA TRP A 80 5.37 4.26 29.83
C TRP A 80 6.64 3.79 29.11
N PHE A 81 7.71 4.54 29.26
CA PHE A 81 8.96 4.33 28.53
C PHE A 81 9.76 3.10 28.98
N GLU A 82 9.30 2.36 29.98
CA GLU A 82 9.82 1.03 30.26
C GLU A 82 9.51 0.00 29.15
N PHE A 83 8.47 0.23 28.35
CA PHE A 83 8.19 -0.54 27.16
C PHE A 83 9.05 -0.04 25.99
N ASP A 84 9.85 -0.94 25.40
CA ASP A 84 10.74 -0.63 24.27
C ASP A 84 9.98 0.04 23.12
N TYR A 85 8.79 -0.50 22.78
CA TYR A 85 7.95 0.05 21.72
C TYR A 85 7.55 1.51 21.99
N VAL A 86 7.14 1.81 23.23
CA VAL A 86 6.71 3.17 23.61
C VAL A 86 7.89 4.13 23.60
N TRP A 87 9.04 3.68 24.10
CA TRP A 87 10.26 4.49 24.15
C TRP A 87 10.81 4.83 22.76
N ARG A 88 10.79 3.87 21.84
CA ARG A 88 11.27 4.11 20.47
C ARG A 88 10.38 5.04 19.65
N HIS A 89 9.07 4.99 19.86
CA HIS A 89 8.10 5.59 18.94
C HIS A 89 7.40 6.84 19.47
N SER A 90 7.52 7.17 20.77
CA SER A 90 6.88 8.36 21.35
C SER A 90 7.82 9.18 22.20
N SER A 91 7.46 10.46 22.48
CA SER A 91 8.17 11.36 23.38
C SER A 91 7.21 12.30 24.08
N LEU A 92 7.67 12.94 25.15
CA LEU A 92 6.87 13.87 25.97
C LEU A 92 6.47 15.14 25.20
N GLU A 93 7.31 15.57 24.27
CA GLU A 93 7.11 16.80 23.50
C GLU A 93 6.13 16.62 22.33
N MET A 94 5.78 15.38 21.99
CA MET A 94 4.94 15.11 20.82
C MET A 94 3.50 15.58 21.00
N PRO A 95 2.90 16.22 19.98
CA PRO A 95 1.47 16.51 19.97
C PRO A 95 0.61 15.24 20.10
N MET A 96 -0.45 15.30 20.90
CA MET A 96 -1.33 14.17 21.22
C MET A 96 -1.84 13.40 19.98
N LYS A 97 -2.13 14.11 18.86
CA LYS A 97 -2.59 13.52 17.60
C LYS A 97 -1.56 12.56 17.00
N TYR A 98 -0.28 12.83 17.19
CA TYR A 98 0.79 11.98 16.67
C TYR A 98 1.11 10.81 17.61
N ILE A 99 0.87 10.96 18.92
CA ILE A 99 0.97 9.82 19.87
C ILE A 99 0.02 8.70 19.47
N ALA A 100 -1.20 9.03 19.00
CA ALA A 100 -2.10 8.01 18.45
C ALA A 100 -1.51 7.29 17.22
N SER A 101 -0.78 8.00 16.35
CA SER A 101 -0.16 7.41 15.16
C SER A 101 1.07 6.55 15.47
N CYS A 102 1.73 6.73 16.61
CA CYS A 102 2.79 5.85 17.09
C CYS A 102 2.33 4.39 17.26
N PHE A 103 1.00 4.18 17.40
CA PHE A 103 0.45 2.83 17.47
C PHE A 103 0.77 1.99 16.22
N TRP A 104 0.77 2.56 15.02
CA TRP A 104 1.01 1.86 13.75
C TRP A 104 2.32 2.21 13.05
N GLU A 105 3.10 3.10 13.63
CA GLU A 105 4.39 3.49 13.05
C GLU A 105 5.37 2.31 13.10
N GLY A 106 5.51 1.66 14.24
CA GLY A 106 6.37 0.52 14.41
C GLY A 106 5.86 -0.74 13.70
N GLN A 107 6.75 -1.72 13.56
CA GLN A 107 6.47 -2.97 12.86
C GLN A 107 5.38 -3.78 13.59
N GLU A 108 5.47 -3.93 14.90
CA GLU A 108 4.50 -4.64 15.73
C GLU A 108 3.11 -3.99 15.65
N GLY A 109 3.04 -2.68 15.74
CA GLY A 109 1.80 -1.93 15.65
C GLY A 109 1.16 -2.02 14.27
N SER A 110 1.94 -2.06 13.20
CA SER A 110 1.46 -2.28 11.83
C SER A 110 0.81 -3.65 11.66
N PHE A 111 1.44 -4.72 12.16
CA PHE A 111 0.85 -6.06 12.12
C PHE A 111 -0.40 -6.14 13.00
N LEU A 112 -0.42 -5.46 14.15
CA LEU A 112 -1.60 -5.38 15.01
C LEU A 112 -2.74 -4.62 14.33
N LEU A 113 -2.46 -3.55 13.61
CA LEU A 113 -3.44 -2.80 12.81
C LEU A 113 -4.04 -3.68 11.70
N TRP A 114 -3.21 -4.45 11.00
CA TRP A 114 -3.67 -5.39 9.97
C TRP A 114 -4.53 -6.52 10.57
N THR A 115 -4.10 -7.08 11.69
CA THR A 115 -4.87 -8.05 12.49
C THR A 115 -6.23 -7.48 12.89
N THR A 116 -6.27 -6.22 13.31
CA THR A 116 -7.48 -5.51 13.71
C THR A 116 -8.48 -5.39 12.56
N TRP A 117 -8.03 -4.98 11.39
CA TRP A 117 -8.89 -4.90 10.21
C TRP A 117 -9.45 -6.28 9.81
N HIS A 118 -8.62 -7.32 9.83
CA HIS A 118 -9.08 -8.69 9.59
C HIS A 118 -10.10 -9.17 10.63
N MET A 119 -9.91 -8.82 11.91
CA MET A 119 -10.89 -9.11 12.97
C MET A 119 -12.25 -8.45 12.66
N ILE A 120 -12.26 -7.17 12.32
CA ILE A 120 -13.49 -6.43 11.97
C ILE A 120 -14.16 -7.06 10.74
N LEU A 121 -13.40 -7.29 9.67
CA LEU A 121 -13.90 -7.92 8.43
C LEU A 121 -14.40 -9.36 8.69
N GLY A 122 -13.78 -10.10 9.61
CA GLY A 122 -14.22 -11.42 10.02
C GLY A 122 -15.61 -11.41 10.67
N TRP A 123 -15.91 -10.44 11.53
CA TRP A 123 -17.26 -10.25 12.07
C TRP A 123 -18.29 -9.90 11.01
N VAL A 124 -17.91 -9.05 10.04
CA VAL A 124 -18.78 -8.77 8.89
C VAL A 124 -19.03 -10.04 8.06
N LEU A 125 -18.01 -10.87 7.85
CA LEU A 125 -18.17 -12.17 7.15
C LEU A 125 -19.08 -13.13 7.92
N ILE A 126 -19.00 -13.22 9.24
CA ILE A 126 -19.91 -14.04 10.06
C ILE A 126 -21.38 -13.63 9.81
N GLY A 127 -21.63 -12.34 9.66
CA GLY A 127 -22.97 -11.81 9.36
C GLY A 127 -23.44 -11.97 7.91
N THR A 128 -22.50 -11.94 6.94
CA THR A 128 -22.83 -11.78 5.51
C THR A 128 -22.50 -12.99 4.63
N ALA A 129 -21.47 -13.79 4.98
CA ALA A 129 -20.97 -14.87 4.13
C ALA A 129 -21.93 -16.08 4.02
N ARG A 130 -22.92 -16.23 4.94
CA ARG A 130 -23.95 -17.29 4.92
C ARG A 130 -23.33 -18.69 4.75
N LYS A 131 -23.61 -19.36 3.62
CA LYS A 131 -23.09 -20.70 3.32
C LYS A 131 -21.58 -20.78 3.07
N TRP A 132 -20.91 -19.65 2.89
CA TRP A 132 -19.47 -19.55 2.71
C TRP A 132 -18.72 -19.30 4.03
N GLU A 133 -19.44 -19.03 5.14
CA GLU A 133 -18.87 -18.64 6.43
C GLU A 133 -17.74 -19.57 6.88
N PHE A 134 -17.97 -20.89 6.88
CA PHE A 134 -16.99 -21.81 7.44
C PHE A 134 -15.66 -21.84 6.66
N GLY A 135 -15.70 -21.83 5.32
CA GLY A 135 -14.50 -21.83 4.50
C GLY A 135 -13.75 -20.51 4.59
N THR A 136 -14.48 -19.39 4.54
CA THR A 136 -13.87 -18.07 4.62
C THR A 136 -13.27 -17.80 6.00
N LEU A 137 -13.98 -18.13 7.10
CA LEU A 137 -13.46 -17.94 8.45
C LEU A 137 -12.32 -18.91 8.79
N MET A 138 -12.35 -20.15 8.30
CA MET A 138 -11.23 -21.09 8.42
C MET A 138 -9.94 -20.49 7.84
N LEU A 139 -10.01 -20.00 6.61
CA LEU A 139 -8.85 -19.41 5.94
C LEU A 139 -8.44 -18.07 6.55
N LEU A 140 -9.40 -17.24 6.97
CA LEU A 140 -9.10 -15.98 7.66
C LEU A 140 -8.39 -16.25 9.00
N ALA A 141 -8.85 -17.24 9.76
CA ALA A 141 -8.20 -17.63 11.01
C ALA A 141 -6.75 -18.09 10.78
N MET A 142 -6.49 -18.78 9.66
CA MET A 142 -5.12 -19.16 9.27
C MET A 142 -4.25 -17.94 8.99
N VAL A 143 -4.75 -16.92 8.28
CA VAL A 143 -4.03 -15.64 8.09
C VAL A 143 -3.77 -14.98 9.44
N GLN A 144 -4.77 -14.95 10.32
CA GLN A 144 -4.65 -14.38 11.66
C GLN A 144 -3.64 -15.13 12.55
N MET A 145 -3.49 -16.44 12.40
CA MET A 145 -2.44 -17.21 13.09
C MET A 145 -1.05 -16.69 12.75
N PHE A 146 -0.77 -16.43 11.47
CA PHE A 146 0.52 -15.88 11.04
C PHE A 146 0.72 -14.46 11.58
N LEU A 147 -0.26 -13.57 11.41
CA LEU A 147 -0.15 -12.18 11.86
C LEU A 147 0.01 -12.08 13.39
N THR A 148 -0.79 -12.81 14.16
CA THR A 148 -0.66 -12.79 15.63
C THR A 148 0.60 -13.49 16.13
N SER A 149 1.14 -14.47 15.39
CA SER A 149 2.43 -15.07 15.74
C SER A 149 3.59 -14.09 15.67
N MET A 150 3.50 -13.08 14.77
CA MET A 150 4.51 -12.02 14.64
C MET A 150 4.53 -11.06 15.84
N LEU A 151 3.51 -11.14 16.71
CA LEU A 151 3.39 -10.30 17.91
C LEU A 151 3.72 -11.05 19.22
N LEU A 152 4.04 -12.35 19.17
CA LEU A 152 4.21 -13.18 20.38
C LEU A 152 5.46 -12.80 21.18
N GLY A 153 6.58 -12.55 20.52
CA GLY A 153 7.84 -12.23 21.19
C GLY A 153 8.35 -13.34 22.11
N ILE A 154 8.24 -14.61 21.69
CA ILE A 154 8.66 -15.79 22.47
C ILE A 154 9.87 -16.47 21.85
N TYR A 155 10.62 -17.20 22.66
CA TYR A 155 11.75 -18.02 22.22
C TYR A 155 11.43 -19.50 22.37
N ILE A 156 11.75 -20.30 21.35
CA ILE A 156 11.71 -21.76 21.39
C ILE A 156 13.13 -22.23 21.05
N GLY A 157 13.91 -22.56 22.09
CA GLY A 157 15.36 -22.69 21.94
C GLY A 157 15.95 -21.35 21.51
N ASP A 158 16.75 -21.37 20.45
CA ASP A 158 17.39 -20.17 19.88
C ASP A 158 16.52 -19.43 18.85
N ILE A 159 15.33 -19.96 18.55
CA ILE A 159 14.44 -19.38 17.54
C ILE A 159 13.49 -18.37 18.19
N LYS A 160 13.61 -17.09 17.80
CA LYS A 160 12.67 -16.04 18.17
C LYS A 160 11.43 -16.11 17.28
N ILE A 161 10.25 -16.12 17.89
CA ILE A 161 8.95 -16.08 17.19
C ILE A 161 8.27 -14.76 17.53
N GLY A 162 8.23 -13.86 16.56
CA GLY A 162 7.61 -12.55 16.67
C GLY A 162 8.40 -11.56 17.51
N SER A 163 7.87 -10.34 17.56
CA SER A 163 8.34 -9.25 18.41
C SER A 163 7.15 -8.70 19.19
N SER A 164 7.26 -8.66 20.52
CA SER A 164 6.16 -8.21 21.36
C SER A 164 6.23 -6.71 21.61
N PRO A 165 5.13 -5.96 21.39
CA PRO A 165 5.09 -4.53 21.74
C PRO A 165 5.12 -4.29 23.27
N PHE A 166 5.11 -5.36 24.09
CA PHE A 166 5.12 -5.31 25.55
C PHE A 166 6.41 -5.85 26.15
N ILE A 167 7.51 -5.84 25.38
CA ILE A 167 8.83 -6.14 25.92
C ILE A 167 9.33 -4.96 26.74
N LEU A 168 9.86 -5.22 27.92
CA LEU A 168 10.46 -4.18 28.75
C LEU A 168 11.89 -3.94 28.29
N ILE A 169 12.34 -2.69 28.30
CA ILE A 169 13.69 -2.32 27.83
C ILE A 169 14.77 -3.17 28.51
N ARG A 170 14.61 -3.47 29.81
CA ARG A 170 15.56 -4.32 30.56
C ARG A 170 15.55 -5.80 30.13
N GLU A 171 14.52 -6.25 29.40
CA GLU A 171 14.38 -7.63 28.94
C GLU A 171 14.88 -7.81 27.50
N LEU A 172 15.29 -6.74 26.83
CA LEU A 172 15.92 -6.83 25.52
C LEU A 172 17.23 -7.63 25.59
N SER A 173 17.47 -8.48 24.60
CA SER A 173 18.64 -9.37 24.55
C SER A 173 19.96 -8.61 24.69
N GLU A 174 20.05 -7.41 24.11
CA GLU A 174 21.22 -6.53 24.22
C GLU A 174 21.41 -5.90 25.60
N ASN A 175 20.38 -5.86 26.42
CA ASN A 175 20.40 -5.24 27.75
C ASN A 175 20.52 -6.25 28.88
N VAL A 176 20.12 -7.52 28.64
CA VAL A 176 20.17 -8.56 29.67
C VAL A 176 21.61 -8.76 30.18
N GLY A 177 21.76 -8.67 31.52
CA GLY A 177 23.06 -8.79 32.19
C GLY A 177 23.83 -7.47 32.34
N LEU A 178 23.34 -6.37 31.79
CA LEU A 178 23.92 -5.05 32.09
C LEU A 178 23.61 -4.65 33.54
N PRO A 179 24.57 -4.02 34.28
CA PRO A 179 24.41 -3.71 35.71
C PRO A 179 23.16 -2.90 36.07
N TRP A 180 22.70 -2.04 35.17
CA TRP A 180 21.54 -1.20 35.41
C TRP A 180 20.20 -1.97 35.37
N THR A 181 20.14 -3.13 34.69
CA THR A 181 18.91 -3.94 34.60
C THR A 181 18.51 -4.57 35.94
N GLU A 182 19.46 -4.66 36.88
CA GLU A 182 19.22 -5.13 38.25
C GLU A 182 18.86 -4.00 39.23
N MET A 183 18.98 -2.73 38.81
CA MET A 183 18.64 -1.57 39.65
C MET A 183 17.12 -1.41 39.74
N LYS A 184 16.58 -1.43 40.96
CA LYS A 184 15.11 -1.29 41.18
C LYS A 184 14.54 0.04 40.70
N ASP A 185 15.34 1.07 40.61
CA ASP A 185 14.98 2.46 40.29
C ASP A 185 15.61 2.93 38.97
N TYR A 186 15.89 2.00 38.03
CA TYR A 186 16.55 2.29 36.76
C TYR A 186 15.84 3.34 35.90
N LEU A 187 14.49 3.37 35.91
CA LEU A 187 13.69 4.36 35.17
C LEU A 187 13.92 5.78 35.67
N ILE A 188 14.24 5.96 36.95
CA ILE A 188 14.51 7.27 37.57
C ILE A 188 15.97 7.68 37.35
N ARG A 189 16.90 6.71 37.44
CA ARG A 189 18.34 6.97 37.41
C ARG A 189 18.90 7.16 36.01
N LEU A 190 18.36 6.47 35.01
CA LEU A 190 18.86 6.57 33.64
C LEU A 190 18.25 7.78 32.92
N PRO A 191 19.05 8.82 32.59
CA PRO A 191 18.53 10.00 31.89
C PRO A 191 17.91 9.67 30.53
N SER A 192 18.43 8.65 29.83
CA SER A 192 17.96 8.19 28.52
C SER A 192 16.54 7.59 28.54
N LEU A 193 16.05 7.18 29.72
CA LEU A 193 14.71 6.62 29.87
C LEU A 193 13.68 7.62 30.42
N ARG A 194 14.09 8.86 30.67
CA ARG A 194 13.17 9.94 31.13
C ARG A 194 12.29 10.45 30.00
N ASN A 195 12.72 10.27 28.78
CA ASN A 195 11.97 10.61 27.57
C ASN A 195 12.21 9.55 26.50
N GLY A 196 11.25 9.38 25.58
CA GLY A 196 11.41 8.49 24.44
C GLY A 196 12.10 9.19 23.26
N GLN A 197 12.40 8.40 22.23
CA GLN A 197 13.05 8.88 21.00
C GLN A 197 12.10 9.72 20.13
N GLY A 198 10.80 9.47 20.24
CA GLY A 198 9.78 10.17 19.46
C GLY A 198 9.65 9.65 18.02
N LEU A 199 8.64 10.19 17.35
CA LEU A 199 8.39 9.94 15.93
C LEU A 199 9.32 10.81 15.09
N ASN A 200 9.90 10.26 14.03
CA ASN A 200 10.68 11.03 13.06
C ASN A 200 9.89 12.30 12.63
N PRO A 201 10.48 13.50 12.65
CA PRO A 201 9.80 14.73 12.27
C PRO A 201 9.10 14.70 10.93
N LEU A 202 9.67 14.04 9.91
CA LEU A 202 9.04 13.84 8.58
C LEU A 202 7.74 13.02 8.66
N LEU A 203 7.57 12.20 9.69
CA LEU A 203 6.36 11.42 9.95
C LEU A 203 5.34 12.19 10.80
N GLN A 204 5.70 13.32 11.42
CA GLN A 204 4.78 14.16 12.19
C GLN A 204 3.90 15.01 11.26
N ASN A 205 3.13 14.35 10.43
CA ASN A 205 2.25 14.93 9.45
C ASN A 205 0.83 14.37 9.58
N TYR A 206 -0.18 15.11 9.12
CA TYR A 206 -1.59 14.69 9.09
C TYR A 206 -1.79 13.35 8.36
N TRP A 207 -1.04 13.12 7.27
CA TRP A 207 -1.13 11.88 6.49
C TRP A 207 -0.72 10.65 7.30
N MET A 208 0.21 10.79 8.24
CA MET A 208 0.59 9.69 9.14
C MET A 208 -0.58 9.18 9.99
N VAL A 209 -1.56 10.04 10.27
CA VAL A 209 -2.75 9.67 11.05
C VAL A 209 -3.74 8.87 10.22
N ILE A 210 -3.94 9.20 8.93
CA ILE A 210 -5.04 8.63 8.12
C ILE A 210 -4.59 7.66 7.04
N HIS A 211 -3.39 7.82 6.45
CA HIS A 211 -2.92 6.98 5.34
C HIS A 211 -2.67 5.52 5.77
N PRO A 212 -1.85 5.20 6.80
CA PRO A 212 -1.56 3.82 7.15
C PRO A 212 -2.81 3.01 7.54
N PRO A 213 -3.76 3.53 8.35
CA PRO A 213 -5.00 2.82 8.63
C PRO A 213 -5.82 2.49 7.37
N THR A 214 -5.89 3.43 6.41
CA THR A 214 -6.60 3.23 5.15
C THR A 214 -5.90 2.20 4.26
N LEU A 215 -4.57 2.27 4.14
CA LEU A 215 -3.77 1.33 3.35
C LEU A 215 -3.90 -0.10 3.90
N PHE A 216 -3.78 -0.28 5.23
CA PHE A 216 -3.93 -1.59 5.86
C PHE A 216 -5.36 -2.14 5.77
N LEU A 217 -6.40 -1.29 5.80
CA LEU A 217 -7.76 -1.72 5.47
C LEU A 217 -7.83 -2.22 4.02
N GLY A 218 -7.14 -1.56 3.10
CA GLY A 218 -6.98 -2.01 1.72
C GLY A 218 -6.35 -3.39 1.64
N PHE A 219 -5.21 -3.61 2.28
CA PHE A 219 -4.53 -4.90 2.34
C PHE A 219 -5.42 -6.00 2.94
N ALA A 220 -6.08 -5.72 4.06
CA ALA A 220 -7.02 -6.66 4.68
C ALA A 220 -8.21 -6.98 3.76
N SER A 221 -8.70 -6.00 3.01
CA SER A 221 -9.83 -6.17 2.10
C SER A 221 -9.51 -7.07 0.90
N VAL A 222 -8.25 -7.06 0.39
CA VAL A 222 -7.80 -7.96 -0.69
C VAL A 222 -7.80 -9.43 -0.24
N THR A 223 -7.63 -9.69 1.05
CA THR A 223 -7.73 -11.04 1.60
C THR A 223 -9.12 -11.65 1.38
N ILE A 224 -10.19 -10.86 1.47
CA ILE A 224 -11.56 -11.40 1.46
C ILE A 224 -11.93 -12.11 0.14
N PRO A 225 -11.75 -11.54 -1.07
CA PRO A 225 -11.98 -12.27 -2.32
C PRO A 225 -11.10 -13.52 -2.45
N PHE A 226 -9.86 -13.52 -1.95
CA PHE A 226 -9.01 -14.70 -1.88
C PHE A 226 -9.67 -15.82 -1.05
N LEU A 227 -10.22 -15.49 0.14
CA LEU A 227 -10.91 -16.49 0.98
C LEU A 227 -12.09 -17.14 0.23
N PHE A 228 -12.88 -16.36 -0.51
CA PHE A 228 -13.97 -16.88 -1.33
C PHE A 228 -13.46 -17.72 -2.50
N ALA A 229 -12.36 -17.30 -3.17
CA ALA A 229 -11.78 -18.03 -4.29
C ALA A 229 -11.29 -19.42 -3.87
N ILE A 230 -10.48 -19.51 -2.81
CA ILE A 230 -9.98 -20.79 -2.29
C ILE A 230 -11.14 -21.66 -1.78
N THR A 231 -12.09 -21.08 -1.02
CA THR A 231 -13.29 -21.82 -0.60
C THR A 231 -14.08 -22.34 -1.80
N GLY A 232 -14.21 -21.54 -2.87
CA GLY A 232 -14.85 -21.94 -4.12
C GLY A 232 -14.18 -23.14 -4.79
N ILE A 233 -12.85 -23.18 -4.81
CA ILE A 233 -12.09 -24.31 -5.33
C ILE A 233 -12.33 -25.57 -4.45
N LEU A 234 -12.19 -25.45 -3.14
CA LEU A 234 -12.37 -26.54 -2.18
C LEU A 234 -13.80 -27.13 -2.21
N GLU A 235 -14.81 -26.29 -2.45
CA GLU A 235 -16.22 -26.67 -2.58
C GLU A 235 -16.59 -27.12 -4.02
N LYS A 236 -15.65 -27.08 -4.96
CA LYS A 236 -15.89 -27.34 -6.41
C LYS A 236 -16.94 -26.41 -7.01
N ARG A 237 -17.05 -25.21 -6.48
CA ARG A 237 -18.00 -24.16 -6.88
C ARG A 237 -17.27 -23.05 -7.63
N TYR A 238 -16.64 -23.42 -8.75
CA TYR A 238 -15.66 -22.64 -9.50
C TYR A 238 -16.19 -21.34 -10.13
N ILE A 239 -17.51 -21.15 -10.13
CA ILE A 239 -18.16 -19.93 -10.66
C ILE A 239 -18.93 -19.21 -9.56
N ASP A 240 -19.60 -19.93 -8.68
CA ASP A 240 -20.53 -19.37 -7.69
C ASP A 240 -19.87 -18.45 -6.66
N TRP A 241 -18.57 -18.63 -6.41
CA TRP A 241 -17.79 -17.81 -5.47
C TRP A 241 -17.70 -16.33 -5.90
N VAL A 242 -17.84 -16.06 -7.20
CA VAL A 242 -17.74 -14.72 -7.76
C VAL A 242 -18.82 -13.79 -7.21
N ILE A 243 -20.05 -14.29 -7.06
CA ILE A 243 -21.19 -13.45 -6.62
C ILE A 243 -20.94 -12.85 -5.23
N PRO A 244 -20.61 -13.62 -4.18
CA PRO A 244 -20.32 -13.06 -2.87
C PRO A 244 -18.96 -12.33 -2.79
N ALA A 245 -17.97 -12.69 -3.61
CA ALA A 245 -16.65 -12.08 -3.60
C ALA A 245 -16.60 -10.72 -4.31
N LEU A 246 -17.40 -10.53 -5.36
CA LEU A 246 -17.32 -9.34 -6.21
C LEU A 246 -17.51 -7.98 -5.47
N PRO A 247 -18.47 -7.82 -4.55
CA PRO A 247 -18.57 -6.60 -3.74
C PRO A 247 -17.31 -6.32 -2.93
N TRP A 248 -16.70 -7.36 -2.36
CA TRP A 248 -15.46 -7.26 -1.59
C TRP A 248 -14.26 -6.91 -2.47
N THR A 249 -14.22 -7.43 -3.70
CA THR A 249 -13.18 -7.09 -4.67
C THR A 249 -13.24 -5.60 -5.01
N PHE A 250 -14.43 -5.05 -5.31
CA PHE A 250 -14.57 -3.62 -5.60
C PHE A 250 -14.35 -2.74 -4.36
N PHE A 251 -14.74 -3.20 -3.18
CA PHE A 251 -14.39 -2.53 -1.93
C PHE A 251 -12.87 -2.48 -1.75
N GLY A 252 -12.17 -3.61 -1.94
CA GLY A 252 -10.71 -3.68 -1.86
C GLY A 252 -10.02 -2.77 -2.89
N ILE A 253 -10.49 -2.77 -4.16
CA ILE A 253 -9.98 -1.86 -5.21
C ILE A 253 -10.12 -0.40 -4.76
N SER A 254 -11.29 -0.03 -4.24
CA SER A 254 -11.58 1.34 -3.84
C SER A 254 -10.71 1.77 -2.64
N ILE A 255 -10.67 0.98 -1.58
CA ILE A 255 -9.95 1.35 -0.35
C ILE A 255 -8.43 1.30 -0.55
N LEU A 256 -7.91 0.25 -1.19
CA LEU A 256 -6.47 0.15 -1.47
C LEU A 256 -6.02 1.28 -2.41
N GLY A 257 -6.80 1.55 -3.46
CA GLY A 257 -6.52 2.68 -4.37
C GLY A 257 -6.55 4.02 -3.64
N THR A 258 -7.52 4.24 -2.74
CA THR A 258 -7.55 5.45 -1.91
C THR A 258 -6.31 5.54 -1.01
N GLY A 259 -5.91 4.43 -0.36
CA GLY A 259 -4.69 4.38 0.45
C GLY A 259 -3.44 4.76 -0.35
N ILE A 260 -3.29 4.21 -1.56
CA ILE A 260 -2.18 4.53 -2.47
C ILE A 260 -2.17 6.04 -2.82
N LEU A 261 -3.32 6.60 -3.20
CA LEU A 261 -3.44 8.03 -3.52
C LEU A 261 -3.14 8.94 -2.33
N MET A 262 -3.54 8.53 -1.11
CA MET A 262 -3.19 9.25 0.11
C MET A 262 -1.69 9.23 0.37
N GLY A 263 -1.00 8.12 0.08
CA GLY A 263 0.46 8.02 0.14
C GLY A 263 1.14 8.96 -0.85
N GLY A 264 0.64 9.03 -2.09
CA GLY A 264 1.13 10.00 -3.09
C GLY A 264 0.93 11.45 -2.67
N ALA A 265 -0.22 11.79 -2.07
CA ALA A 265 -0.45 13.13 -1.53
C ALA A 265 0.50 13.45 -0.36
N TRP A 266 0.77 12.48 0.51
CA TRP A 266 1.76 12.63 1.58
C TRP A 266 3.17 12.87 1.02
N ALA A 267 3.60 12.07 0.03
CA ALA A 267 4.87 12.24 -0.65
C ALA A 267 5.00 13.65 -1.26
N TYR A 268 3.93 14.14 -1.88
CA TYR A 268 3.89 15.46 -2.48
C TYR A 268 4.01 16.61 -1.47
N GLU A 269 3.37 16.49 -0.29
CA GLU A 269 3.31 17.57 0.70
C GLU A 269 4.49 17.58 1.68
N ALA A 270 4.99 16.40 2.07
CA ALA A 270 5.85 16.28 3.25
C ALA A 270 7.15 15.52 3.03
N LEU A 271 7.33 14.87 1.89
CA LEU A 271 8.51 14.05 1.63
C LEU A 271 9.39 14.67 0.53
N SER A 272 10.68 14.37 0.59
CA SER A 272 11.70 14.91 -0.33
C SER A 272 11.72 14.27 -1.72
N PHE A 273 10.68 13.51 -2.12
CA PHE A 273 10.62 12.85 -3.43
C PHE A 273 10.39 13.79 -4.61
N GLY A 274 10.03 15.03 -4.32
CA GLY A 274 9.82 16.05 -5.33
C GLY A 274 8.64 15.79 -6.27
N GLY A 275 7.58 15.07 -5.85
CA GLY A 275 6.39 14.86 -6.67
C GLY A 275 5.37 13.93 -6.03
N PHE A 276 4.21 13.80 -6.69
CA PHE A 276 3.12 12.94 -6.24
C PHE A 276 3.44 11.44 -6.34
N TRP A 277 4.34 11.05 -7.25
CA TRP A 277 4.73 9.66 -7.49
C TRP A 277 6.18 9.60 -7.94
N ALA A 278 7.02 8.91 -7.19
CA ALA A 278 8.45 8.80 -7.45
C ALA A 278 8.89 7.43 -7.98
N TRP A 279 7.99 6.46 -8.10
CA TRP A 279 8.29 5.06 -8.37
C TRP A 279 9.19 4.43 -7.30
N ASP A 280 9.09 4.92 -6.06
CA ASP A 280 9.77 4.29 -4.92
C ASP A 280 9.37 2.81 -4.82
N PRO A 281 10.30 1.89 -4.47
CA PRO A 281 10.00 0.47 -4.35
C PRO A 281 8.82 0.15 -3.41
N VAL A 282 8.57 0.93 -2.35
CA VAL A 282 7.43 0.76 -1.44
C VAL A 282 6.12 1.21 -2.10
N GLU A 283 6.13 2.31 -2.85
CA GLU A 283 5.00 2.72 -3.69
C GLU A 283 4.64 1.63 -4.69
N ASN A 284 5.63 1.14 -5.44
CA ASN A 284 5.49 0.07 -6.43
C ASN A 284 4.90 -1.20 -5.82
N SER A 285 5.37 -1.57 -4.62
CA SER A 285 4.92 -2.78 -3.93
C SER A 285 3.43 -2.76 -3.59
N SER A 286 2.86 -1.59 -3.34
CA SER A 286 1.42 -1.41 -3.08
C SER A 286 0.58 -1.31 -4.36
N LEU A 287 1.13 -0.72 -5.43
CA LEU A 287 0.47 -0.54 -6.72
C LEU A 287 0.25 -1.87 -7.44
N VAL A 288 1.23 -2.77 -7.42
CA VAL A 288 1.19 -4.06 -8.14
C VAL A 288 0.02 -4.95 -7.71
N PRO A 289 -0.24 -5.22 -6.43
CA PRO A 289 -1.43 -5.97 -6.01
C PRO A 289 -2.74 -5.24 -6.34
N TRP A 290 -2.76 -3.91 -6.36
CA TRP A 290 -3.93 -3.14 -6.79
C TRP A 290 -4.23 -3.33 -8.27
N LEU A 291 -3.24 -3.24 -9.16
CA LEU A 291 -3.40 -3.47 -10.61
C LEU A 291 -3.93 -4.89 -10.89
N THR A 292 -3.39 -5.90 -10.22
CA THR A 292 -3.84 -7.29 -10.38
C THR A 292 -5.24 -7.52 -9.82
N LEU A 293 -5.61 -6.84 -8.73
CA LEU A 293 -6.96 -6.92 -8.17
C LEU A 293 -7.99 -6.25 -9.10
N VAL A 294 -7.63 -5.12 -9.73
CA VAL A 294 -8.47 -4.46 -10.76
C VAL A 294 -8.69 -5.42 -11.94
N ALA A 295 -7.63 -6.07 -12.43
CA ALA A 295 -7.74 -7.09 -13.48
C ALA A 295 -8.63 -8.26 -13.05
N ALA A 296 -8.45 -8.78 -11.82
CA ALA A 296 -9.29 -9.83 -11.25
C ALA A 296 -10.77 -9.41 -11.18
N GLY A 297 -11.07 -8.18 -10.76
CA GLY A 297 -12.44 -7.64 -10.71
C GLY A 297 -13.11 -7.62 -12.09
N HIS A 298 -12.39 -7.22 -13.14
CA HIS A 298 -12.88 -7.25 -14.51
C HIS A 298 -13.16 -8.68 -15.01
N LEU A 299 -12.24 -9.63 -14.74
CA LEU A 299 -12.46 -11.04 -15.06
C LEU A 299 -13.64 -11.64 -14.28
N MET A 300 -13.80 -11.30 -13.02
CA MET A 300 -14.96 -11.72 -12.22
C MET A 300 -16.28 -11.21 -12.82
N MET A 301 -16.30 -9.99 -13.39
CA MET A 301 -17.46 -9.47 -14.13
C MET A 301 -17.73 -10.28 -15.40
N ILE A 302 -16.69 -10.68 -16.14
CA ILE A 302 -16.81 -11.57 -17.31
C ILE A 302 -17.39 -12.92 -16.86
N VAL A 303 -16.86 -13.53 -15.79
CA VAL A 303 -17.39 -14.79 -15.25
C VAL A 303 -18.86 -14.66 -14.84
N LYS A 304 -19.22 -13.56 -14.17
CA LYS A 304 -20.61 -13.31 -13.73
C LYS A 304 -21.59 -13.26 -14.90
N HIS A 305 -21.24 -12.61 -16.01
CA HIS A 305 -22.13 -12.39 -17.15
C HIS A 305 -22.09 -13.48 -18.21
N LYS A 306 -20.94 -14.10 -18.43
CA LYS A 306 -20.68 -15.04 -19.53
C LYS A 306 -20.24 -16.43 -19.09
N LYS A 307 -19.89 -16.62 -17.81
CA LYS A 307 -19.26 -17.84 -17.30
C LYS A 307 -17.94 -18.20 -18.04
N SER A 308 -17.32 -17.21 -18.67
CA SER A 308 -16.05 -17.34 -19.41
C SER A 308 -14.87 -17.08 -18.47
N ALA A 309 -13.72 -17.69 -18.75
CA ALA A 309 -12.45 -17.51 -18.05
C ALA A 309 -12.47 -17.70 -16.51
N PRO A 310 -13.21 -18.69 -15.92
CA PRO A 310 -13.30 -18.83 -14.47
C PRO A 310 -11.97 -19.17 -13.80
N SER A 311 -11.09 -19.95 -14.46
CA SER A 311 -9.76 -20.30 -13.96
C SER A 311 -8.84 -19.07 -13.88
N THR A 312 -8.90 -18.19 -14.88
CA THR A 312 -8.10 -16.96 -14.89
C THR A 312 -8.54 -15.99 -13.79
N ALA A 313 -9.85 -15.85 -13.57
CA ALA A 313 -10.39 -15.05 -12.47
C ALA A 313 -9.97 -15.59 -11.10
N LEU A 314 -10.02 -16.92 -10.90
CA LEU A 314 -9.51 -17.58 -9.69
C LEU A 314 -8.03 -17.31 -9.50
N PHE A 315 -7.23 -17.51 -10.54
CA PHE A 315 -5.78 -17.32 -10.49
C PHE A 315 -5.43 -15.87 -10.10
N LEU A 316 -5.98 -14.87 -10.80
CA LEU A 316 -5.64 -13.47 -10.51
C LEU A 316 -6.14 -13.02 -9.12
N THR A 317 -7.28 -13.52 -8.67
CA THR A 317 -7.77 -13.20 -7.31
C THR A 317 -6.84 -13.78 -6.24
N ILE A 318 -6.38 -15.01 -6.41
CA ILE A 318 -5.39 -15.64 -5.52
C ILE A 318 -4.07 -14.87 -5.59
N PHE A 319 -3.60 -14.60 -6.80
CA PHE A 319 -2.32 -13.93 -7.04
C PHE A 319 -2.28 -12.51 -6.44
N SER A 320 -3.39 -11.75 -6.48
CA SER A 320 -3.48 -10.44 -5.86
C SER A 320 -3.22 -10.49 -4.34
N PHE A 321 -3.74 -11.49 -3.65
CA PHE A 321 -3.44 -11.68 -2.22
C PHE A 321 -1.98 -12.09 -1.98
N LEU A 322 -1.44 -12.98 -2.80
CA LEU A 322 -0.02 -13.36 -2.69
C LEU A 322 0.90 -12.17 -2.92
N LEU A 323 0.53 -11.25 -3.80
CA LEU A 323 1.26 -10.00 -4.01
C LEU A 323 1.15 -9.05 -2.82
N ILE A 324 0.05 -9.05 -2.04
CA ILE A 324 0.01 -8.32 -0.75
C ILE A 324 1.02 -8.90 0.24
N LEU A 325 1.13 -10.23 0.33
CA LEU A 325 2.13 -10.87 1.20
C LEU A 325 3.56 -10.56 0.72
N TYR A 326 3.79 -10.59 -0.59
CA TYR A 326 5.07 -10.25 -1.18
C TYR A 326 5.42 -8.76 -0.98
N SER A 327 4.45 -7.86 -1.14
CA SER A 327 4.58 -6.44 -0.81
C SER A 327 4.99 -6.24 0.65
N THR A 328 4.34 -6.95 1.57
CA THR A 328 4.68 -6.91 3.00
C THR A 328 6.10 -7.43 3.25
N PHE A 329 6.52 -8.50 2.57
CA PHE A 329 7.88 -8.98 2.64
C PHE A 329 8.87 -7.91 2.16
N LEU A 330 8.67 -7.34 0.98
CA LEU A 330 9.54 -6.30 0.43
C LEU A 330 9.73 -5.12 1.39
N THR A 331 8.64 -4.64 1.98
CA THR A 331 8.65 -3.42 2.81
C THR A 331 9.12 -3.64 4.23
N ARG A 332 9.04 -4.87 4.77
CA ARG A 332 9.29 -5.17 6.20
C ARG A 332 10.51 -6.05 6.47
N SER A 333 11.14 -6.59 5.41
CA SER A 333 12.31 -7.46 5.54
C SER A 333 13.64 -6.71 5.62
N GLY A 334 13.65 -5.40 5.35
CA GLY A 334 14.88 -4.63 5.20
C GLY A 334 15.57 -4.77 3.83
N ILE A 335 15.06 -5.66 2.94
CA ILE A 335 15.69 -5.94 1.63
C ILE A 335 15.71 -4.74 0.68
N LEU A 336 14.84 -3.75 0.91
CA LEU A 336 14.77 -2.50 0.16
C LEU A 336 15.53 -1.35 0.83
N GLY A 337 16.24 -1.58 1.94
CA GLY A 337 16.88 -0.53 2.74
C GLY A 337 17.77 0.43 1.95
N ASP A 338 18.53 -0.11 0.99
CA ASP A 338 19.43 0.68 0.15
C ASP A 338 18.75 1.33 -1.07
N THR A 339 17.48 0.99 -1.35
CA THR A 339 16.78 1.42 -2.57
C THR A 339 15.50 2.20 -2.31
N SER A 340 15.07 2.30 -1.06
CA SER A 340 13.86 3.01 -0.66
C SER A 340 14.03 3.72 0.66
N VAL A 341 13.66 4.99 0.69
CA VAL A 341 13.65 5.79 1.93
C VAL A 341 12.48 5.44 2.87
N HIS A 342 11.54 4.60 2.43
CA HIS A 342 10.40 4.11 3.21
C HIS A 342 10.61 2.68 3.76
N ALA A 343 11.73 2.02 3.45
CA ALA A 343 11.95 0.66 3.91
C ALA A 343 12.21 0.63 5.42
N PHE A 344 11.64 -0.38 6.07
CA PHE A 344 11.93 -0.63 7.47
C PHE A 344 13.24 -1.39 7.62
N VAL A 345 13.96 -1.13 8.70
CA VAL A 345 15.11 -1.94 9.10
C VAL A 345 14.61 -3.32 9.53
N ASP A 346 15.39 -4.36 9.24
CA ASP A 346 15.06 -5.72 9.68
C ASP A 346 15.06 -5.80 11.22
N LEU A 347 13.90 -6.11 11.79
CA LEU A 347 13.71 -6.37 13.23
C LEU A 347 13.68 -7.87 13.56
N GLY A 348 14.23 -8.73 12.69
CA GLY A 348 14.33 -10.17 12.88
C GLY A 348 13.07 -10.97 12.53
N LEU A 349 12.17 -10.43 11.71
CA LEU A 349 10.95 -11.12 11.26
C LEU A 349 11.05 -11.73 9.85
N ASN A 350 12.19 -11.62 9.17
CA ASN A 350 12.40 -12.09 7.79
C ASN A 350 11.96 -13.53 7.57
N SER A 351 12.41 -14.44 8.45
CA SER A 351 12.05 -15.86 8.34
C SER A 351 10.56 -16.10 8.45
N GLN A 352 9.86 -15.38 9.34
CA GLN A 352 8.41 -15.51 9.49
C GLN A 352 7.65 -14.96 8.28
N LEU A 353 8.12 -13.84 7.69
CA LEU A 353 7.55 -13.28 6.47
C LEU A 353 7.72 -14.23 5.28
N ILE A 354 8.90 -14.85 5.12
CA ILE A 354 9.17 -15.85 4.07
C ILE A 354 8.28 -17.09 4.28
N ILE A 355 8.14 -17.59 5.52
CA ILE A 355 7.29 -18.73 5.82
C ILE A 355 5.82 -18.39 5.54
N PHE A 356 5.36 -17.19 5.91
CA PHE A 356 3.99 -16.73 5.64
C PHE A 356 3.71 -16.68 4.15
N LEU A 357 4.57 -16.02 3.37
CA LEU A 357 4.48 -15.93 1.91
C LEU A 357 4.56 -17.33 1.27
N GLY A 358 5.54 -18.14 1.65
CA GLY A 358 5.76 -19.48 1.11
C GLY A 358 4.60 -20.42 1.39
N TYR A 359 4.05 -20.42 2.60
CA TYR A 359 2.92 -21.26 2.99
C TYR A 359 1.68 -20.98 2.12
N PHE A 360 1.30 -19.70 1.99
CA PHE A 360 0.13 -19.34 1.17
C PHE A 360 0.40 -19.49 -0.32
N SER A 361 1.60 -19.22 -0.80
CA SER A 361 1.96 -19.39 -2.22
C SER A 361 1.92 -20.87 -2.63
N LEU A 362 2.63 -21.71 -1.90
CA LEU A 362 2.68 -23.16 -2.21
C LEU A 362 1.32 -23.82 -1.97
N GLY A 363 0.63 -23.49 -0.88
CA GLY A 363 -0.69 -24.03 -0.57
C GLY A 363 -1.75 -23.65 -1.60
N SER A 364 -1.78 -22.39 -2.00
CA SER A 364 -2.73 -21.90 -3.02
C SER A 364 -2.42 -22.48 -4.40
N LEU A 365 -1.15 -22.53 -4.78
CA LEU A 365 -0.71 -23.13 -6.05
C LEU A 365 -1.06 -24.61 -6.10
N PHE A 366 -0.79 -25.35 -5.02
CA PHE A 366 -1.15 -26.76 -4.91
C PHE A 366 -2.66 -26.97 -5.10
N ILE A 367 -3.50 -26.24 -4.34
CA ILE A 367 -4.95 -26.31 -4.43
C ILE A 367 -5.43 -25.96 -5.85
N PHE A 368 -4.89 -24.90 -6.45
CA PHE A 368 -5.25 -24.45 -7.79
C PHE A 368 -4.91 -25.51 -8.85
N LEU A 369 -3.70 -26.04 -8.85
CA LEU A 369 -3.24 -27.05 -9.82
C LEU A 369 -3.93 -28.40 -9.63
N TRP A 370 -4.21 -28.83 -8.39
CA TRP A 370 -4.95 -30.06 -8.09
C TRP A 370 -6.34 -30.10 -8.73
N HIS A 371 -6.95 -28.90 -8.91
CA HIS A 371 -8.27 -28.77 -9.50
C HIS A 371 -8.23 -28.35 -10.98
N TRP A 372 -7.04 -28.17 -11.59
CA TRP A 372 -6.86 -27.62 -12.94
C TRP A 372 -7.77 -28.26 -13.99
N LYS A 373 -7.82 -29.62 -14.04
CA LYS A 373 -8.64 -30.37 -15.00
C LYS A 373 -10.15 -30.28 -14.75
N LYS A 374 -10.56 -29.72 -13.60
CA LYS A 374 -11.98 -29.65 -13.19
C LYS A 374 -12.59 -28.26 -13.44
N TYR A 375 -11.78 -27.29 -13.81
CA TYR A 375 -12.31 -25.95 -14.10
C TYR A 375 -13.16 -25.97 -15.36
N PRO A 376 -14.33 -25.27 -15.33
CA PRO A 376 -15.16 -25.12 -16.51
C PRO A 376 -14.39 -24.45 -17.65
N LYS A 377 -14.54 -24.97 -18.86
CA LYS A 377 -14.00 -24.33 -20.05
C LYS A 377 -14.91 -23.18 -20.51
N SER A 378 -14.32 -22.19 -21.15
CA SER A 378 -15.08 -21.08 -21.75
C SER A 378 -16.03 -21.61 -22.83
N PRO A 379 -17.30 -21.20 -22.84
CA PRO A 379 -18.31 -21.80 -23.73
C PRO A 379 -18.20 -21.39 -25.20
N SER A 380 -17.53 -20.29 -25.54
CA SER A 380 -17.39 -19.78 -26.93
C SER A 380 -16.19 -18.85 -27.06
N GLU A 381 -15.73 -18.62 -28.28
CA GLU A 381 -14.82 -17.52 -28.62
C GLU A 381 -15.57 -16.18 -28.51
N ASP A 382 -14.90 -15.16 -27.98
CA ASP A 382 -15.48 -13.85 -27.86
C ASP A 382 -15.34 -13.05 -29.16
N ALA A 383 -16.42 -12.39 -29.59
CA ALA A 383 -16.38 -11.55 -30.79
C ALA A 383 -15.48 -10.34 -30.56
N PHE A 384 -14.67 -9.97 -31.55
CA PHE A 384 -13.76 -8.83 -31.49
C PHE A 384 -14.45 -7.49 -31.11
N ASN A 385 -15.73 -7.31 -31.50
CA ASN A 385 -16.53 -6.12 -31.19
C ASN A 385 -17.35 -6.26 -29.90
N SER A 386 -16.95 -7.17 -28.99
CA SER A 386 -17.60 -7.41 -27.70
C SER A 386 -16.91 -6.70 -26.54
N ARG A 387 -17.68 -6.38 -25.49
CA ARG A 387 -17.14 -5.82 -24.24
C ARG A 387 -16.21 -6.81 -23.55
N GLU A 388 -16.54 -8.09 -23.54
CA GLU A 388 -15.74 -9.12 -22.88
C GLU A 388 -14.33 -9.22 -23.45
N PHE A 389 -14.19 -9.22 -24.79
CA PHE A 389 -12.90 -9.29 -25.46
C PHE A 389 -11.98 -8.15 -24.99
N TRP A 390 -12.48 -6.92 -25.02
CA TRP A 390 -11.67 -5.76 -24.64
C TRP A 390 -11.45 -5.62 -23.12
N MET A 391 -12.38 -6.10 -22.29
CA MET A 391 -12.14 -6.22 -20.85
C MET A 391 -11.05 -7.25 -20.54
N PHE A 392 -11.00 -8.36 -21.29
CA PHE A 392 -9.92 -9.34 -21.17
C PHE A 392 -8.57 -8.73 -21.58
N ILE A 393 -8.51 -8.03 -22.73
CA ILE A 393 -7.31 -7.30 -23.17
C ILE A 393 -6.87 -6.27 -22.13
N GLY A 394 -7.80 -5.50 -21.58
CA GLY A 394 -7.49 -4.54 -20.50
C GLY A 394 -6.92 -5.22 -19.24
N SER A 395 -7.49 -6.37 -18.87
CA SER A 395 -6.96 -7.15 -17.74
C SER A 395 -5.55 -7.69 -18.02
N LEU A 396 -5.28 -8.12 -19.25
CA LEU A 396 -3.94 -8.55 -19.67
C LEU A 396 -2.94 -7.39 -19.64
N THR A 397 -3.36 -6.21 -20.12
CA THR A 397 -2.52 -4.99 -20.10
C THR A 397 -2.15 -4.59 -18.66
N LEU A 398 -3.12 -4.62 -17.74
CA LEU A 398 -2.88 -4.37 -16.31
C LEU A 398 -1.91 -5.39 -15.71
N LEU A 399 -2.03 -6.66 -16.09
CA LEU A 399 -1.13 -7.71 -15.62
C LEU A 399 0.30 -7.54 -16.15
N LEU A 400 0.47 -7.16 -17.42
CA LEU A 400 1.79 -6.89 -18.01
C LEU A 400 2.44 -5.64 -17.37
N SER A 401 1.66 -4.59 -17.12
CA SER A 401 2.10 -3.42 -16.38
C SER A 401 2.59 -3.83 -14.98
N ALA A 402 1.78 -4.57 -14.22
CA ALA A 402 2.14 -5.07 -12.91
C ALA A 402 3.40 -5.96 -12.92
N ALA A 403 3.53 -6.83 -13.93
CA ALA A 403 4.69 -7.72 -14.09
C ALA A 403 5.98 -6.93 -14.35
N GLN A 404 5.93 -5.87 -15.15
CA GLN A 404 7.09 -5.02 -15.42
C GLN A 404 7.50 -4.26 -14.14
N ILE A 405 6.55 -3.67 -13.41
CA ILE A 405 6.83 -2.95 -12.17
C ILE A 405 7.48 -3.88 -11.14
N ILE A 406 6.86 -5.04 -10.87
CA ILE A 406 7.35 -5.94 -9.82
C ILE A 406 8.71 -6.54 -10.18
N PHE A 407 8.98 -6.80 -11.46
CA PHE A 407 10.29 -7.29 -11.90
C PHE A 407 11.40 -6.31 -11.57
N SER A 408 11.26 -5.05 -11.96
CA SER A 408 12.27 -4.01 -11.69
C SER A 408 12.40 -3.72 -10.18
N THR A 409 11.30 -3.72 -9.44
CA THR A 409 11.28 -3.51 -7.98
C THR A 409 11.91 -4.67 -7.21
N SER A 410 11.90 -5.89 -7.77
CA SER A 410 12.43 -7.11 -7.13
C SER A 410 13.93 -7.36 -7.40
N ILE A 411 14.64 -6.44 -8.05
CA ILE A 411 16.08 -6.59 -8.32
C ILE A 411 16.89 -6.90 -7.04
N PRO A 412 16.68 -6.23 -5.89
CA PRO A 412 17.36 -6.61 -4.65
C PRO A 412 17.08 -8.06 -4.23
N VAL A 413 15.84 -8.54 -4.37
CA VAL A 413 15.49 -9.94 -4.07
C VAL A 413 16.20 -10.91 -5.02
N PHE A 414 16.29 -10.58 -6.32
CA PHE A 414 17.05 -11.41 -7.26
C PHE A 414 18.52 -11.48 -6.90
N ASN A 415 19.12 -10.37 -6.45
CA ASN A 415 20.52 -10.35 -6.00
C ASN A 415 20.74 -11.23 -4.77
N GLU A 416 19.79 -11.26 -3.82
CA GLU A 416 19.85 -12.16 -2.65
C GLU A 416 19.69 -13.64 -3.03
N ILE A 417 19.00 -13.94 -4.13
CA ILE A 417 18.80 -15.34 -4.57
C ILE A 417 19.90 -15.79 -5.52
N ILE A 418 20.16 -15.03 -6.59
CA ILE A 418 21.02 -15.46 -7.70
C ILE A 418 22.24 -14.56 -7.93
N GLY A 419 22.42 -13.51 -7.14
CA GLY A 419 23.59 -12.63 -7.19
C GLY A 419 24.88 -13.33 -6.77
N PRO A 420 26.04 -12.66 -6.88
CA PRO A 420 27.36 -13.27 -6.61
C PRO A 420 27.51 -13.81 -5.18
N GLN A 421 26.82 -13.21 -4.23
CA GLN A 421 26.78 -13.61 -2.81
C GLN A 421 25.43 -14.21 -2.40
N GLY A 422 24.56 -14.47 -3.37
CA GLY A 422 23.21 -14.96 -3.13
C GLY A 422 23.15 -16.45 -2.77
N LEU A 423 21.95 -16.93 -2.47
CA LEU A 423 21.68 -18.31 -2.07
C LEU A 423 22.14 -19.33 -3.15
N ILE A 424 21.98 -18.99 -4.42
CA ILE A 424 22.36 -19.80 -5.59
C ILE A 424 23.14 -18.87 -6.53
N PRO A 425 24.46 -18.68 -6.35
CA PRO A 425 25.23 -17.70 -7.11
C PRO A 425 25.34 -18.12 -8.58
N ILE A 426 24.53 -17.49 -9.42
CA ILE A 426 24.49 -17.70 -10.88
C ILE A 426 25.10 -16.51 -11.61
N LEU A 427 24.87 -15.29 -11.11
CA LEU A 427 25.34 -14.07 -11.72
C LEU A 427 26.77 -13.75 -11.24
N GLU A 428 27.63 -13.31 -12.15
CA GLU A 428 28.99 -12.86 -11.83
C GLU A 428 28.99 -11.47 -11.15
N ASN A 429 28.03 -10.62 -11.52
CA ASN A 429 27.84 -9.28 -10.96
C ASN A 429 26.39 -9.10 -10.48
N PRO A 430 26.14 -8.30 -9.44
CA PRO A 430 24.78 -7.99 -9.02
C PRO A 430 24.03 -7.21 -10.11
N MET A 431 22.74 -7.44 -10.22
CA MET A 431 21.86 -6.61 -11.06
C MET A 431 21.74 -5.22 -10.44
N ALA A 432 21.96 -4.19 -11.24
CA ALA A 432 21.78 -2.81 -10.79
C ALA A 432 20.31 -2.38 -10.86
N PRO A 433 19.74 -1.81 -9.79
CA PRO A 433 18.44 -1.15 -9.88
C PRO A 433 18.53 0.09 -10.80
N PRO A 434 17.40 0.59 -11.35
CA PRO A 434 17.40 1.77 -12.20
C PRO A 434 17.96 2.98 -11.46
N VAL A 435 18.97 3.64 -12.04
CA VAL A 435 19.58 4.86 -11.47
C VAL A 435 18.58 6.02 -11.47
N ASP A 436 17.79 6.17 -12.54
CA ASP A 436 16.69 7.12 -12.67
C ASP A 436 15.38 6.33 -12.74
N ALA A 437 14.76 6.14 -11.58
CA ALA A 437 13.52 5.38 -11.44
C ALA A 437 12.39 6.02 -12.25
N ALA A 438 12.24 7.35 -12.19
CA ALA A 438 11.17 8.06 -12.89
C ALA A 438 11.28 7.86 -14.41
N LYS A 439 12.45 8.05 -15.00
CA LYS A 439 12.68 7.83 -16.42
C LYS A 439 12.47 6.38 -16.84
N HIS A 440 12.99 5.43 -16.05
CA HIS A 440 12.85 4.00 -16.33
C HIS A 440 11.38 3.58 -16.33
N PHE A 441 10.67 3.84 -15.24
CA PHE A 441 9.27 3.39 -15.12
C PHE A 441 8.35 4.17 -16.05
N ASN A 442 8.50 5.51 -16.20
CA ASN A 442 7.65 6.30 -17.09
C ASN A 442 7.76 5.83 -18.55
N SER A 443 8.97 5.53 -19.04
CA SER A 443 9.16 5.06 -20.42
C SER A 443 8.42 3.76 -20.72
N LEU A 444 8.25 2.89 -19.72
CA LEU A 444 7.59 1.60 -19.85
C LEU A 444 6.09 1.65 -19.48
N GLN A 445 5.72 2.47 -18.47
CA GLN A 445 4.36 2.50 -17.95
C GLN A 445 3.41 3.44 -18.72
N ILE A 446 3.91 4.52 -19.31
CA ILE A 446 3.06 5.41 -20.13
C ILE A 446 2.42 4.67 -21.31
N PRO A 447 3.10 3.82 -22.08
CA PRO A 447 2.47 2.97 -23.09
C PRO A 447 1.32 2.11 -22.55
N PHE A 448 1.48 1.47 -21.37
CA PHE A 448 0.39 0.72 -20.74
C PHE A 448 -0.76 1.64 -20.33
N ALA A 449 -0.45 2.81 -19.75
CA ALA A 449 -1.45 3.80 -19.35
C ALA A 449 -2.27 4.32 -20.55
N LEU A 450 -1.62 4.56 -21.70
CA LEU A 450 -2.30 4.90 -22.97
C LEU A 450 -3.33 3.86 -23.36
N VAL A 451 -2.95 2.58 -23.39
CA VAL A 451 -3.86 1.47 -23.75
C VAL A 451 -4.99 1.37 -22.74
N ILE A 452 -4.70 1.36 -21.46
CA ILE A 452 -5.71 1.23 -20.38
C ILE A 452 -6.72 2.39 -20.46
N THR A 453 -6.24 3.61 -20.59
CA THR A 453 -7.10 4.81 -20.63
C THR A 453 -7.96 4.85 -21.90
N LEU A 454 -7.40 4.45 -23.03
CA LEU A 454 -8.17 4.31 -24.27
C LEU A 454 -9.26 3.25 -24.12
N LEU A 455 -8.96 2.10 -23.53
CA LEU A 455 -9.95 1.05 -23.25
C LEU A 455 -11.05 1.56 -22.28
N MET A 456 -10.70 2.27 -21.24
CA MET A 456 -11.67 2.88 -20.33
C MET A 456 -12.58 3.91 -21.02
N ALA A 457 -12.07 4.59 -22.05
CA ALA A 457 -12.86 5.57 -22.79
C ALA A 457 -13.91 4.94 -23.70
N PHE A 458 -13.61 3.82 -24.39
CA PHE A 458 -14.52 3.28 -25.42
C PHE A 458 -15.26 1.99 -25.01
N VAL A 459 -14.67 1.11 -24.17
CA VAL A 459 -15.28 -0.19 -23.80
C VAL A 459 -16.65 -0.06 -23.12
N PRO A 460 -16.94 0.97 -22.31
CA PRO A 460 -18.29 1.18 -21.76
C PRO A 460 -19.41 1.23 -22.78
N PHE A 461 -19.14 1.69 -24.01
CA PHE A 461 -20.12 1.77 -25.10
C PHE A 461 -20.37 0.43 -25.81
N LEU A 462 -19.51 -0.56 -25.58
CA LEU A 462 -19.67 -1.89 -26.15
C LEU A 462 -20.72 -2.73 -25.40
N ARG A 463 -21.35 -3.66 -26.12
CA ARG A 463 -22.25 -4.67 -25.55
C ARG A 463 -21.51 -5.95 -25.17
N TRP A 464 -22.13 -6.75 -24.32
CA TRP A 464 -21.60 -8.04 -23.85
C TRP A 464 -21.47 -9.11 -24.95
N LYS A 465 -22.08 -8.94 -26.10
CA LYS A 465 -21.95 -9.82 -27.27
C LYS A 465 -21.37 -9.02 -28.44
N GLU A 466 -22.15 -8.84 -29.47
CA GLU A 466 -21.78 -8.00 -30.61
C GLU A 466 -22.32 -6.60 -30.46
N THR A 467 -21.50 -5.62 -30.80
CA THR A 467 -21.85 -4.21 -30.76
C THR A 467 -22.16 -3.70 -32.15
N PRO A 468 -23.39 -3.19 -32.41
CA PRO A 468 -23.73 -2.54 -33.68
C PRO A 468 -22.85 -1.32 -33.95
N ASN A 469 -22.40 -1.14 -35.20
CA ASN A 469 -21.56 0.01 -35.60
C ASN A 469 -22.17 1.38 -35.27
N ALA A 470 -23.51 1.49 -35.23
CA ALA A 470 -24.22 2.71 -34.83
C ALA A 470 -23.92 3.13 -33.38
N LEU A 471 -23.64 2.20 -32.48
CA LEU A 471 -23.25 2.51 -31.10
C LEU A 471 -21.82 3.01 -31.02
N ILE A 472 -20.92 2.47 -31.83
CA ILE A 472 -19.52 2.91 -31.93
C ILE A 472 -19.44 4.37 -32.41
N LYS A 473 -20.30 4.76 -33.37
CA LYS A 473 -20.38 6.15 -33.87
C LYS A 473 -20.75 7.19 -32.80
N ARG A 474 -21.37 6.76 -31.68
CA ARG A 474 -21.70 7.67 -30.56
C ARG A 474 -20.48 8.21 -29.82
N ILE A 475 -19.34 7.57 -29.92
CA ILE A 475 -18.09 7.97 -29.28
C ILE A 475 -17.43 9.15 -30.05
N LEU A 476 -17.71 9.26 -31.34
CA LEU A 476 -17.05 10.21 -32.24
C LEU A 476 -17.11 11.67 -31.77
N PRO A 477 -18.25 12.22 -31.28
CA PRO A 477 -18.30 13.60 -30.79
C PRO A 477 -17.34 13.84 -29.62
N SER A 478 -17.32 12.95 -28.62
CA SER A 478 -16.42 13.04 -27.48
C SER A 478 -14.95 12.96 -27.91
N ALA A 479 -14.62 12.11 -28.89
CA ALA A 479 -13.27 12.00 -29.43
C ALA A 479 -12.82 13.29 -30.17
N LEU A 480 -13.68 13.85 -31.00
CA LEU A 480 -13.36 15.10 -31.74
C LEU A 480 -13.18 16.30 -30.79
N ILE A 481 -14.05 16.45 -29.80
CA ILE A 481 -13.95 17.49 -28.78
C ILE A 481 -12.66 17.30 -27.97
N SER A 482 -12.33 16.05 -27.63
CA SER A 482 -11.09 15.73 -26.89
C SER A 482 -9.85 16.15 -27.66
N ILE A 483 -9.77 15.85 -28.95
CA ILE A 483 -8.63 16.22 -29.80
C ILE A 483 -8.49 17.75 -29.85
N ALA A 484 -9.57 18.48 -30.11
CA ALA A 484 -9.53 19.94 -30.19
C ALA A 484 -9.15 20.59 -28.85
N PHE A 485 -9.73 20.11 -27.74
CA PHE A 485 -9.41 20.63 -26.42
C PHE A 485 -7.99 20.26 -25.97
N SER A 486 -7.54 19.06 -26.29
CA SER A 486 -6.17 18.62 -25.99
C SER A 486 -5.11 19.44 -26.74
N ALA A 487 -5.38 19.80 -28.01
CA ALA A 487 -4.46 20.67 -28.77
C ALA A 487 -4.28 22.04 -28.07
N PHE A 488 -5.38 22.62 -27.57
CA PHE A 488 -5.33 23.85 -26.77
C PHE A 488 -4.53 23.66 -25.47
N CYS A 489 -4.77 22.53 -24.74
CA CYS A 489 -4.05 22.24 -23.50
C CYS A 489 -2.56 21.98 -23.74
N ILE A 490 -2.18 21.26 -24.79
CA ILE A 490 -0.77 21.00 -25.15
C ILE A 490 -0.04 22.32 -25.41
N TRP A 491 -0.68 23.22 -26.17
CA TRP A 491 -0.12 24.54 -26.46
C TRP A 491 -0.03 25.41 -25.20
N GLY A 492 -1.09 25.48 -24.39
CA GLY A 492 -1.13 26.32 -23.19
C GLY A 492 -0.27 25.82 -22.02
N LEU A 493 -0.04 24.50 -21.95
CA LEU A 493 0.82 23.87 -20.95
C LEU A 493 2.24 23.63 -21.47
N GLU A 494 2.51 23.91 -22.75
CA GLU A 494 3.82 23.63 -23.38
C GLU A 494 4.28 22.17 -23.19
N LEU A 495 3.33 21.23 -23.26
CA LEU A 495 3.57 19.80 -23.02
C LEU A 495 3.88 19.09 -24.34
N TYR A 496 5.06 19.34 -24.91
CA TYR A 496 5.44 18.89 -26.26
C TYR A 496 6.10 17.50 -26.30
N GLU A 497 6.40 16.90 -25.15
CA GLU A 497 6.92 15.54 -25.10
C GLU A 497 5.88 14.57 -25.65
N PRO A 498 6.20 13.76 -26.71
CA PRO A 498 5.18 13.03 -27.48
C PRO A 498 4.35 12.04 -26.66
N LEU A 499 4.97 11.31 -25.71
CA LEU A 499 4.25 10.34 -24.88
C LEU A 499 3.32 11.04 -23.88
N TYR A 500 3.75 12.16 -23.30
CA TYR A 500 2.93 12.94 -22.37
C TYR A 500 1.77 13.63 -23.12
N ALA A 501 2.03 14.18 -24.31
CA ALA A 501 0.98 14.75 -25.15
C ALA A 501 -0.06 13.71 -25.57
N ALA A 502 0.37 12.51 -25.96
CA ALA A 502 -0.52 11.40 -26.28
C ALA A 502 -1.36 10.97 -25.07
N LEU A 503 -0.74 10.85 -23.87
CA LEU A 503 -1.44 10.50 -22.65
C LEU A 503 -2.44 11.59 -22.25
N LEU A 504 -2.13 12.87 -22.45
CA LEU A 504 -3.06 13.98 -22.22
C LEU A 504 -4.30 13.85 -23.11
N VAL A 505 -4.11 13.62 -24.43
CA VAL A 505 -5.22 13.44 -25.39
C VAL A 505 -6.14 12.30 -24.97
N VAL A 506 -5.56 11.12 -24.64
CA VAL A 506 -6.35 9.94 -24.28
C VAL A 506 -7.02 10.12 -22.90
N SER A 507 -6.37 10.84 -21.97
CA SER A 507 -6.95 11.13 -20.66
C SER A 507 -8.12 12.10 -20.76
N ILE A 508 -8.01 13.17 -21.53
CA ILE A 508 -9.14 14.08 -21.79
C ILE A 508 -10.28 13.32 -22.49
N PHE A 509 -9.95 12.46 -23.43
CA PHE A 509 -10.95 11.59 -24.07
C PHE A 509 -11.63 10.67 -23.06
N GLY A 510 -10.88 10.06 -22.14
CA GLY A 510 -11.42 9.22 -21.06
C GLY A 510 -12.38 9.98 -20.15
N VAL A 511 -12.04 11.20 -19.75
CA VAL A 511 -12.90 12.08 -18.95
C VAL A 511 -14.21 12.36 -19.69
N LEU A 512 -14.13 12.91 -20.91
CA LEU A 512 -15.31 13.33 -21.68
C LEU A 512 -16.18 12.13 -22.07
N SER A 513 -15.58 11.02 -22.46
CA SER A 513 -16.27 9.81 -22.87
C SER A 513 -17.06 9.17 -21.71
N ASN A 514 -16.47 9.03 -20.53
CA ASN A 514 -17.17 8.46 -19.38
C ASN A 514 -18.23 9.42 -18.81
N ALA A 515 -18.00 10.73 -18.84
CA ALA A 515 -19.01 11.73 -18.51
C ALA A 515 -20.19 11.65 -19.48
N ASP A 516 -19.96 11.58 -20.78
CA ASP A 516 -20.98 11.42 -21.82
C ASP A 516 -21.77 10.12 -21.62
N TYR A 517 -21.08 9.00 -21.37
CA TYR A 517 -21.73 7.71 -21.09
C TYR A 517 -22.63 7.80 -19.86
N TRP A 518 -22.15 8.39 -18.77
CA TRP A 518 -22.95 8.56 -17.56
C TRP A 518 -24.16 9.46 -17.77
N LEU A 519 -23.97 10.63 -18.38
CA LEU A 519 -25.04 11.62 -18.54
C LEU A 519 -26.06 11.21 -19.59
N ARG A 520 -25.64 10.74 -20.78
CA ARG A 520 -26.54 10.47 -21.90
C ARG A 520 -27.04 9.01 -21.94
N ILE A 521 -26.18 8.02 -21.65
CA ILE A 521 -26.57 6.61 -21.72
C ILE A 521 -27.23 6.16 -20.43
N LEU A 522 -26.64 6.48 -19.28
CA LEU A 522 -27.17 6.12 -17.97
C LEU A 522 -28.08 7.19 -17.35
N ARG A 523 -28.33 8.28 -18.07
CA ARG A 523 -29.23 9.38 -17.68
C ARG A 523 -28.91 9.98 -16.30
N GLY A 524 -27.63 10.08 -15.96
CA GLY A 524 -27.13 10.58 -14.68
C GLY A 524 -27.44 9.71 -13.46
N SER A 525 -27.82 8.44 -13.66
CA SER A 525 -28.17 7.53 -12.56
C SER A 525 -26.92 7.15 -11.72
N TRP A 526 -26.95 7.46 -10.45
CA TRP A 526 -25.91 7.09 -9.48
C TRP A 526 -25.87 5.58 -9.18
N THR A 527 -27.03 4.91 -9.21
CA THR A 527 -27.15 3.48 -8.90
C THR A 527 -26.55 2.58 -9.97
N THR A 528 -26.53 3.02 -11.23
CA THR A 528 -25.98 2.28 -12.37
C THR A 528 -24.68 2.90 -12.89
N GLY A 529 -24.33 4.09 -12.42
CA GLY A 529 -23.19 4.89 -12.88
C GLY A 529 -21.82 4.48 -12.34
N GLY A 530 -21.75 3.52 -11.40
CA GLY A 530 -20.52 3.22 -10.66
C GLY A 530 -19.29 2.96 -11.53
N MET A 531 -19.45 2.23 -12.65
CA MET A 531 -18.37 1.99 -13.61
C MET A 531 -17.89 3.31 -14.25
N ALA A 532 -18.83 4.12 -14.78
CA ALA A 532 -18.47 5.37 -15.45
C ALA A 532 -17.81 6.36 -14.47
N MET A 533 -18.29 6.44 -13.24
CA MET A 533 -17.71 7.28 -12.18
C MET A 533 -16.31 6.82 -11.79
N ALA A 534 -16.09 5.50 -11.66
CA ALA A 534 -14.77 4.96 -11.33
C ALA A 534 -13.74 5.25 -12.44
N HIS A 535 -14.12 5.03 -13.71
CA HIS A 535 -13.24 5.33 -14.84
C HIS A 535 -13.00 6.84 -15.00
N LEU A 536 -14.03 7.68 -14.81
CA LEU A 536 -13.91 9.14 -14.81
C LEU A 536 -12.92 9.59 -13.71
N GLY A 537 -13.11 9.12 -12.47
CA GLY A 537 -12.26 9.47 -11.33
C GLY A 537 -10.80 9.04 -11.54
N PHE A 538 -10.57 7.80 -11.96
CA PHE A 538 -9.22 7.32 -12.26
C PHE A 538 -8.55 8.13 -13.38
N THR A 539 -9.29 8.47 -14.44
CA THR A 539 -8.74 9.26 -15.55
C THR A 539 -8.40 10.68 -15.11
N LEU A 540 -9.19 11.29 -14.20
CA LEU A 540 -8.88 12.59 -13.61
C LEU A 540 -7.62 12.54 -12.73
N VAL A 541 -7.43 11.47 -11.94
CA VAL A 541 -6.21 11.27 -11.16
C VAL A 541 -5.00 11.14 -12.10
N LEU A 542 -5.11 10.33 -13.14
CA LEU A 542 -4.05 10.16 -14.13
C LEU A 542 -3.70 11.47 -14.83
N LEU A 543 -4.70 12.28 -15.17
CA LEU A 543 -4.52 13.60 -15.77
C LEU A 543 -3.79 14.55 -14.79
N GLY A 544 -4.16 14.55 -13.52
CA GLY A 544 -3.49 15.33 -12.48
C GLY A 544 -2.03 14.91 -12.29
N ALA A 545 -1.77 13.61 -12.19
CA ALA A 545 -0.43 13.06 -12.08
C ALA A 545 0.45 13.38 -13.30
N LEU A 546 -0.14 13.29 -14.52
CA LEU A 546 0.55 13.65 -15.75
C LEU A 546 0.98 15.13 -15.76
N ILE A 547 0.08 16.05 -15.40
CA ILE A 547 0.39 17.48 -15.38
C ILE A 547 1.43 17.78 -14.29
N SER A 548 1.24 17.24 -13.08
CA SER A 548 2.14 17.45 -11.96
C SER A 548 3.58 16.98 -12.29
N ASN A 549 3.73 15.77 -12.82
CA ASN A 549 5.05 15.24 -13.15
C ASN A 549 5.63 15.83 -14.46
N GLY A 550 4.79 16.12 -15.45
CA GLY A 550 5.21 16.65 -16.75
C GLY A 550 5.61 18.13 -16.74
N LYS A 551 5.18 18.88 -15.72
CA LYS A 551 5.52 20.30 -15.53
C LYS A 551 6.39 20.54 -14.29
N LYS A 552 6.85 19.46 -13.65
CA LYS A 552 7.80 19.55 -12.55
C LYS A 552 9.16 20.03 -13.09
N GLU A 553 9.72 21.04 -12.45
CA GLU A 553 11.06 21.53 -12.70
C GLU A 553 11.80 21.78 -11.38
N ALA A 554 12.99 21.23 -11.23
CA ALA A 554 13.85 21.51 -10.10
C ALA A 554 14.62 22.80 -10.38
N ILE A 555 14.34 23.86 -9.64
CA ILE A 555 15.05 25.15 -9.75
C ILE A 555 16.25 25.22 -8.79
N SER A 556 16.32 24.35 -7.77
CA SER A 556 17.44 24.21 -6.84
C SER A 556 18.56 23.36 -7.44
N THR A 557 19.34 23.95 -8.35
CA THR A 557 20.46 23.26 -8.99
C THR A 557 21.79 23.86 -8.58
N ASN A 558 22.82 23.03 -8.43
CA ASN A 558 24.18 23.45 -8.12
C ASN A 558 25.15 22.94 -9.19
N ALA A 559 26.13 23.76 -9.55
CA ALA A 559 27.19 23.38 -10.47
C ALA A 559 28.26 22.46 -9.83
N SER A 560 28.29 22.38 -8.51
CA SER A 560 29.32 21.66 -7.75
C SER A 560 28.71 20.47 -7.00
N PHE A 561 29.46 19.37 -6.93
CA PHE A 561 29.12 18.23 -6.08
C PHE A 561 29.14 18.68 -4.60
N ILE A 562 28.05 18.39 -3.88
CA ILE A 562 27.93 18.74 -2.45
C ILE A 562 28.18 17.49 -1.60
N HIS A 563 27.42 16.43 -1.81
CA HIS A 563 27.51 15.15 -1.11
C HIS A 563 26.79 14.06 -1.93
N GLU A 564 27.10 12.80 -1.69
CA GLU A 564 26.44 11.68 -2.38
C GLU A 564 24.92 11.67 -2.19
N ASP A 565 24.46 12.04 -0.99
CA ASP A 565 23.03 12.09 -0.66
C ASP A 565 22.30 13.35 -1.19
N PHE A 566 23.05 14.33 -1.73
CA PHE A 566 22.52 15.59 -2.26
C PHE A 566 22.90 15.81 -3.71
N PRO A 567 22.18 15.22 -4.68
CA PRO A 567 22.45 15.38 -6.10
C PRO A 567 22.47 16.87 -6.51
N ALA A 568 23.48 17.28 -7.23
CA ALA A 568 23.68 18.68 -7.62
C ALA A 568 22.59 19.24 -8.54
N ASN A 569 21.87 18.37 -9.27
CA ASN A 569 20.77 18.76 -10.15
C ASN A 569 19.44 19.03 -9.42
N GLU A 570 19.38 18.80 -8.11
CA GLU A 570 18.15 18.95 -7.32
C GLU A 570 18.38 19.70 -6.01
N ASN A 571 19.63 20.01 -5.66
CA ASN A 571 19.98 20.61 -4.38
C ASN A 571 20.89 21.84 -4.57
N ILE A 572 20.70 22.82 -3.72
CA ILE A 572 21.51 24.02 -3.65
C ILE A 572 21.98 24.27 -2.22
N LEU A 573 23.23 24.73 -2.05
CA LEU A 573 23.72 25.14 -0.74
C LEU A 573 23.36 26.61 -0.53
N LEU A 574 22.63 26.90 0.57
CA LEU A 574 22.20 28.24 0.97
C LEU A 574 22.98 28.67 2.21
N PRO A 575 24.05 29.47 2.08
CA PRO A 575 24.70 30.08 3.25
C PRO A 575 23.79 31.13 3.88
N MET A 576 23.86 31.27 5.20
CA MET A 576 23.07 32.26 5.93
C MET A 576 23.43 33.68 5.48
N SER A 577 22.42 34.50 5.21
CA SER A 577 22.54 35.90 4.78
C SER A 577 23.25 36.11 3.46
N ASP A 578 23.58 35.06 2.74
CA ASP A 578 24.10 35.15 1.35
C ASP A 578 22.95 34.97 0.34
N THR A 579 23.15 35.47 -0.87
CA THR A 579 22.16 35.40 -1.92
C THR A 579 22.66 34.51 -3.04
N VAL A 580 21.95 33.41 -3.30
CA VAL A 580 22.31 32.40 -4.29
C VAL A 580 21.35 32.46 -5.48
N SER A 581 21.87 32.37 -6.70
CA SER A 581 21.03 32.30 -7.89
C SER A 581 20.34 30.93 -7.98
N MET A 582 19.01 30.95 -8.09
CA MET A 582 18.14 29.78 -8.25
C MET A 582 17.09 30.13 -9.32
N TYR A 583 17.54 30.23 -10.59
CA TYR A 583 16.72 30.75 -11.70
C TYR A 583 15.30 30.11 -11.70
N PRO A 584 14.22 30.94 -11.85
CA PRO A 584 14.23 32.39 -12.17
C PRO A 584 14.40 33.32 -10.97
N TYR A 585 14.67 32.79 -9.77
CA TYR A 585 14.80 33.57 -8.54
C TYR A 585 16.26 33.71 -8.09
N TYR A 586 16.47 34.67 -7.21
CA TYR A 586 17.57 34.71 -6.27
C TYR A 586 17.05 34.42 -4.88
N VAL A 587 17.77 33.64 -4.11
CA VAL A 587 17.27 33.11 -2.82
C VAL A 587 18.28 33.42 -1.71
N SER A 588 17.78 33.86 -0.57
CA SER A 588 18.61 34.17 0.60
C SER A 588 17.95 33.61 1.86
N TRP A 589 18.74 32.89 2.66
CA TRP A 589 18.33 32.43 3.98
C TRP A 589 18.61 33.53 5.01
N GLN A 590 17.53 34.10 5.57
CA GLN A 590 17.62 35.25 6.50
C GLN A 590 17.89 34.84 7.93
N GLY A 591 17.47 33.65 8.34
CA GLY A 591 17.64 33.14 9.68
C GLY A 591 16.66 32.02 10.02
N GLU A 592 16.71 31.63 11.28
CA GLU A 592 15.81 30.59 11.79
C GLU A 592 15.15 31.06 13.09
N LYS A 593 13.95 30.53 13.34
CA LYS A 593 13.20 30.74 14.61
C LYS A 593 12.61 29.41 15.07
N ILE A 594 12.44 29.28 16.37
CA ILE A 594 11.78 28.11 16.97
C ILE A 594 10.30 28.47 17.21
N GLU A 595 9.39 27.75 16.56
CA GLU A 595 7.95 27.87 16.76
C GLU A 595 7.41 26.55 17.33
N GLY A 596 7.15 26.52 18.64
CA GLY A 596 6.78 25.28 19.34
C GLY A 596 7.92 24.26 19.31
N HIS A 597 7.73 23.17 18.58
CA HIS A 597 8.73 22.09 18.42
C HIS A 597 9.47 22.17 17.07
N ASN A 598 9.09 23.10 16.19
CA ASN A 598 9.63 23.20 14.85
C ASN A 598 10.73 24.27 14.79
N ARG A 599 11.79 23.97 14.07
CA ARG A 599 12.78 24.94 13.61
C ARG A 599 12.35 25.45 12.25
N VAL A 600 11.91 26.71 12.20
CA VAL A 600 11.39 27.35 10.99
C VAL A 600 12.49 28.20 10.38
N PHE A 601 12.78 27.97 9.11
CA PHE A 601 13.78 28.72 8.35
C PHE A 601 13.09 29.83 7.56
N GLU A 602 13.60 31.06 7.61
CA GLU A 602 13.07 32.18 6.84
C GLU A 602 13.89 32.33 5.56
N ILE A 603 13.27 32.04 4.42
CA ILE A 603 13.92 32.04 3.10
C ILE A 603 13.22 33.06 2.21
N ASP A 604 13.94 34.11 1.83
CA ASP A 604 13.46 35.15 0.93
C ASP A 604 13.79 34.82 -0.53
N PHE A 605 12.79 34.99 -1.38
CA PHE A 605 12.88 34.86 -2.84
C PHE A 605 12.78 36.23 -3.47
N PHE A 606 13.71 36.51 -4.38
CA PHE A 606 13.80 37.77 -5.10
C PHE A 606 13.73 37.52 -6.60
N GLU A 607 13.02 38.36 -7.31
CA GLU A 607 13.11 38.46 -8.77
C GLU A 607 14.16 39.48 -9.16
N ALA A 608 14.96 39.20 -10.21
CA ALA A 608 15.82 40.21 -10.83
C ALA A 608 14.95 41.08 -11.73
N ASP A 609 15.04 42.41 -11.61
CA ASP A 609 14.47 43.30 -12.62
C ASP A 609 15.08 42.99 -13.99
N GLU A 610 14.25 42.98 -15.04
CA GLU A 610 14.76 42.77 -16.42
C GLU A 610 15.92 43.70 -16.71
N PHE A 611 17.06 43.15 -17.14
CA PHE A 611 18.29 43.88 -17.39
C PHE A 611 18.04 44.99 -18.40
N SER A 612 18.16 46.23 -17.97
CA SER A 612 18.04 47.39 -18.84
C SER A 612 19.29 47.64 -19.72
N SER A 613 20.46 47.04 -19.39
CA SER A 613 21.68 47.12 -20.19
C SER A 613 22.72 46.05 -19.84
N TRP A 614 23.67 45.76 -20.72
CA TRP A 614 24.79 44.84 -20.52
C TRP A 614 25.79 45.29 -19.43
N GLU A 615 25.69 46.56 -18.97
CA GLU A 615 26.56 47.13 -17.93
C GLU A 615 26.11 46.76 -16.51
N ASP A 616 24.86 46.26 -16.30
CA ASP A 616 24.30 45.92 -15.01
C ASP A 616 24.63 44.48 -14.54
N PHE A 617 25.52 43.77 -15.22
CA PHE A 617 25.86 42.36 -14.94
C PHE A 617 26.50 42.12 -13.56
N GLU A 618 27.05 43.15 -12.91
CA GLU A 618 27.77 42.98 -11.65
C GLU A 618 26.87 42.98 -10.40
N LYS A 619 25.67 43.58 -10.42
CA LYS A 619 24.69 43.50 -9.27
C LYS A 619 23.28 43.75 -9.78
N PRO A 620 22.49 42.70 -10.01
CA PRO A 620 21.08 42.85 -10.33
C PRO A 620 20.33 43.54 -9.18
N VAL A 621 19.43 44.46 -9.50
CA VAL A 621 18.51 45.02 -8.51
C VAL A 621 17.49 43.95 -8.17
N LEU A 622 17.61 43.41 -6.98
CA LEU A 622 16.74 42.33 -6.49
C LEU A 622 15.50 42.91 -5.81
N LYS A 623 14.34 42.56 -6.30
CA LYS A 623 13.06 42.89 -5.68
C LYS A 623 12.50 41.63 -4.96
N LYS A 624 12.28 41.77 -3.66
CA LYS A 624 11.69 40.67 -2.89
C LYS A 624 10.29 40.33 -3.43
N SER A 625 10.12 39.08 -3.84
CA SER A 625 8.88 38.57 -4.40
C SER A 625 8.02 37.94 -3.30
N PHE A 626 8.58 36.99 -2.55
CA PHE A 626 7.89 36.32 -1.44
C PHE A 626 8.89 35.74 -0.43
N THR A 627 8.37 35.28 0.71
CA THR A 627 9.12 34.53 1.72
C THR A 627 8.49 33.16 1.90
N LEU A 628 9.30 32.11 1.95
CA LEU A 628 8.89 30.79 2.41
C LEU A 628 9.45 30.53 3.81
N ASN A 629 8.68 29.83 4.61
CA ASN A 629 9.03 29.45 5.98
C ASN A 629 9.00 27.92 6.14
N PRO A 630 9.90 27.16 5.51
CA PRO A 630 9.98 25.72 5.68
C PRO A 630 10.37 25.36 7.12
N PHE A 631 9.89 24.22 7.63
CA PHE A 631 10.14 23.72 8.96
C PHE A 631 10.36 22.21 8.99
#